data_1ab64863a98ae2299de86a75d7c9db24
#
_entry.id   1ab64863a98ae2299de86a75d7c9db24
#
_cell.length_a   1.000
_cell.length_b   1.000
_cell.length_c   1.000
_cell.angle_alpha   90.00
_cell.angle_beta   90.00
_cell.angle_gamma   90.00
#
_symmetry.space_group_name_H-M   'P 1'
#
loop_
_entity.id
_entity.type
_entity.pdbx_description
1 polymer ?
#
loop_
_entity_poly.entity_id
_entity_poly.type
_entity_poly.pdbx_seq_one_letter_code
_entity_poly.pdbx_strand_id
1 'polypeptide(L)'
;MKSLSKTPLDLETAQKIAHHHLGSHAQIGAFEELTNGMYNSAYLLELRDGQKQVLKIAPPDACRVLRYERNIMQAEVEVLRLVRAHTEMPVPGVLCYDTSRALIQNDYYIMEFVPGIAYHKLRPQLSPAEQGAIDRQTGIYLRQLNAIHGTGFGPFAFPGQLVPTWREAFDRLLKDILADGQDFPVELPLPYDEIYARLAARYSSLDEVQIACLVHWDLWDGNIFVDPETKRITGVIDFERALWADPLMEVNFGAFGENPAFLAGYGLEMLDTPARQCRRTLYNIYLFLIMVIECYYRHYEDNGQEMWAREQLCQQLERLEQFGGEAK
;
A
#
# COMPACT_ATOMS: atom_id res chain seq x y z
N MET A 1 5.69 -13.40 15.58
CA MET A 1 4.47 -13.85 14.88
C MET A 1 4.85 -14.73 13.71
N LYS A 2 4.41 -15.99 13.64
CA LYS A 2 4.62 -16.82 12.43
C LYS A 2 3.43 -16.57 11.50
N SER A 3 3.55 -15.61 10.59
CA SER A 3 2.57 -15.43 9.52
C SER A 3 2.69 -16.58 8.52
N LEU A 4 1.57 -17.11 8.06
CA LEU A 4 1.53 -18.16 7.02
C LEU A 4 2.09 -17.68 5.66
N SER A 5 2.16 -16.36 5.46
CA SER A 5 2.71 -15.74 4.25
C SER A 5 4.24 -15.70 4.22
N LYS A 6 4.92 -15.99 5.33
CA LYS A 6 6.38 -15.87 5.40
C LYS A 6 7.09 -17.06 4.78
N THR A 7 8.05 -16.77 3.92
CA THR A 7 8.97 -17.74 3.31
C THR A 7 10.31 -17.65 4.04
N PRO A 8 10.68 -18.64 4.88
CA PRO A 8 11.96 -18.63 5.56
C PRO A 8 13.09 -18.82 4.56
N LEU A 9 14.19 -18.11 4.76
CA LEU A 9 15.41 -18.22 3.95
C LEU A 9 16.61 -18.41 4.86
N ASP A 10 17.51 -19.33 4.50
CA ASP A 10 18.79 -19.49 5.18
C ASP A 10 19.91 -18.66 4.52
N LEU A 11 21.00 -18.43 5.26
CA LEU A 11 22.14 -17.64 4.80
C LEU A 11 22.81 -18.25 3.56
N GLU A 12 22.87 -19.58 3.44
CA GLU A 12 23.52 -20.24 2.30
C GLU A 12 22.75 -19.94 1.00
N THR A 13 21.43 -20.04 1.06
CA THR A 13 20.55 -19.71 -0.08
C THR A 13 20.58 -18.22 -0.39
N ALA A 14 20.55 -17.34 0.63
CA ALA A 14 20.72 -15.90 0.45
C ALA A 14 22.05 -15.57 -0.23
N GLN A 15 23.15 -16.25 0.15
CA GLN A 15 24.46 -16.05 -0.49
C GLN A 15 24.46 -16.48 -1.96
N LYS A 16 23.77 -17.58 -2.32
CA LYS A 16 23.62 -18.02 -3.71
C LYS A 16 22.86 -16.98 -4.54
N ILE A 17 21.79 -16.41 -3.98
CA ILE A 17 21.00 -15.34 -4.60
C ILE A 17 21.89 -14.08 -4.80
N ALA A 18 22.62 -13.67 -3.76
CA ALA A 18 23.53 -12.51 -3.85
C ALA A 18 24.61 -12.71 -4.92
N HIS A 19 25.25 -13.88 -4.97
CA HIS A 19 26.25 -14.19 -5.99
C HIS A 19 25.69 -14.19 -7.40
N HIS A 20 24.48 -14.71 -7.58
CA HIS A 20 23.84 -14.80 -8.91
C HIS A 20 23.52 -13.42 -9.49
N HIS A 21 22.98 -12.52 -8.66
CA HIS A 21 22.47 -11.24 -9.14
C HIS A 21 23.43 -10.06 -8.96
N LEU A 22 24.29 -10.11 -7.93
CA LEU A 22 25.20 -9.00 -7.58
C LEU A 22 26.66 -9.33 -7.92
N GLY A 23 26.93 -10.54 -8.36
CA GLY A 23 28.25 -11.02 -8.75
C GLY A 23 28.96 -11.80 -7.63
N SER A 24 29.98 -12.60 -8.01
CA SER A 24 30.70 -13.50 -7.10
C SER A 24 31.44 -12.78 -5.96
N HIS A 25 31.64 -11.46 -6.07
CA HIS A 25 32.23 -10.63 -5.00
C HIS A 25 31.26 -10.24 -3.89
N ALA A 26 29.93 -10.38 -4.12
CA ALA A 26 28.89 -10.02 -3.16
C ALA A 26 28.84 -11.03 -1.99
N GLN A 27 29.78 -10.90 -1.06
CA GLN A 27 29.84 -11.72 0.15
C GLN A 27 28.99 -11.13 1.25
N ILE A 28 28.00 -11.87 1.76
CA ILE A 28 27.16 -11.45 2.88
C ILE A 28 27.98 -11.53 4.17
N GLY A 29 28.08 -10.39 4.88
CA GLY A 29 28.71 -10.27 6.20
C GLY A 29 27.70 -10.40 7.35
N ALA A 30 26.47 -9.80 7.17
CA ALA A 30 25.36 -9.94 8.10
C ALA A 30 24.05 -10.19 7.33
N PHE A 31 23.18 -11.02 7.93
CA PHE A 31 21.90 -11.44 7.36
C PHE A 31 20.83 -11.41 8.44
N GLU A 32 19.79 -10.62 8.25
CA GLU A 32 18.76 -10.39 9.26
C GLU A 32 17.37 -10.37 8.61
N GLU A 33 16.38 -11.06 9.21
CA GLU A 33 15.00 -10.96 8.79
C GLU A 33 14.36 -9.63 9.28
N LEU A 34 13.77 -8.87 8.37
CA LEU A 34 13.02 -7.65 8.66
C LEU A 34 11.56 -8.04 8.98
N THR A 35 11.23 -8.10 10.26
CA THR A 35 9.94 -8.66 10.74
C THR A 35 8.77 -7.68 10.73
N ASN A 36 8.97 -6.43 10.33
CA ASN A 36 7.92 -5.39 10.34
C ASN A 36 6.90 -5.54 9.18
N GLY A 37 7.25 -6.21 8.08
CA GLY A 37 6.35 -6.44 6.95
C GLY A 37 5.38 -7.59 7.23
N MET A 38 4.11 -7.43 6.79
CA MET A 38 3.04 -8.39 7.09
C MET A 38 2.81 -9.44 5.99
N TYR A 39 3.21 -9.16 4.75
CA TYR A 39 2.91 -9.99 3.58
C TYR A 39 4.17 -10.71 3.05
N ASN A 40 5.07 -9.99 2.40
CA ASN A 40 6.33 -10.53 1.89
C ASN A 40 7.31 -10.86 3.03
N SER A 41 8.17 -11.86 2.85
CA SER A 41 9.38 -11.99 3.67
C SER A 41 10.42 -10.99 3.20
N ALA A 42 11.06 -10.28 4.11
CA ALA A 42 12.09 -9.31 3.80
C ALA A 42 13.35 -9.59 4.62
N TYR A 43 14.52 -9.51 3.99
CA TYR A 43 15.82 -9.77 4.61
C TYR A 43 16.78 -8.65 4.29
N LEU A 44 17.44 -8.13 5.33
CA LEU A 44 18.60 -7.25 5.18
C LEU A 44 19.83 -8.08 4.81
N LEU A 45 20.45 -7.73 3.70
CA LEU A 45 21.75 -8.25 3.27
C LEU A 45 22.78 -7.14 3.48
N GLU A 46 23.68 -7.30 4.46
CA GLU A 46 24.83 -6.44 4.62
C GLU A 46 26.04 -7.14 4.03
N LEU A 47 26.59 -6.60 2.95
CA LEU A 47 27.74 -7.16 2.28
C LEU A 47 29.03 -6.79 3.03
N ARG A 48 30.09 -7.58 2.86
CA ARG A 48 31.38 -7.34 3.52
C ARG A 48 32.07 -6.04 3.11
N ASP A 49 31.71 -5.47 1.98
CA ASP A 49 32.15 -4.14 1.52
C ASP A 49 31.36 -2.98 2.14
N GLY A 50 30.39 -3.27 3.02
CA GLY A 50 29.56 -2.31 3.73
C GLY A 50 28.28 -1.93 2.97
N GLN A 51 28.05 -2.40 1.75
CA GLN A 51 26.79 -2.16 1.03
C GLN A 51 25.65 -2.90 1.71
N LYS A 52 24.47 -2.22 1.80
CA LYS A 52 23.25 -2.80 2.35
C LYS A 52 22.17 -2.90 1.27
N GLN A 53 21.46 -4.01 1.29
CA GLN A 53 20.38 -4.28 0.33
C GLN A 53 19.25 -5.00 1.04
N VAL A 54 18.05 -4.98 0.44
CA VAL A 54 16.89 -5.71 0.95
C VAL A 54 16.45 -6.72 -0.10
N LEU A 55 16.38 -7.99 0.31
CA LEU A 55 15.78 -9.07 -0.46
C LEU A 55 14.34 -9.26 0.02
N LYS A 56 13.36 -9.05 -0.87
CA LYS A 56 11.95 -9.39 -0.64
C LYS A 56 11.60 -10.68 -1.38
N ILE A 57 10.86 -11.57 -0.71
CA ILE A 57 10.42 -12.88 -1.23
C ILE A 57 8.91 -12.96 -1.11
N ALA A 58 8.24 -13.32 -2.21
CA ALA A 58 6.81 -13.52 -2.24
C ALA A 58 6.34 -14.67 -1.31
N PRO A 59 5.10 -14.65 -0.84
CA PRO A 59 4.51 -15.77 -0.10
C PRO A 59 4.56 -17.08 -0.91
N PRO A 60 4.51 -18.24 -0.24
CA PRO A 60 4.36 -19.52 -0.93
C PRO A 60 3.07 -19.56 -1.78
N ASP A 61 3.09 -20.20 -2.96
CA ASP A 61 1.93 -20.34 -3.84
C ASP A 61 0.70 -20.95 -3.15
N ALA A 62 0.91 -21.78 -2.13
CA ALA A 62 -0.15 -22.38 -1.33
C ALA A 62 -0.79 -21.41 -0.30
N CYS A 63 -0.21 -20.22 -0.12
CA CYS A 63 -0.76 -19.23 0.79
C CYS A 63 -2.06 -18.67 0.20
N ARG A 64 -3.12 -18.70 1.00
CA ARG A 64 -4.37 -18.07 0.63
C ARG A 64 -4.26 -16.56 0.83
N VAL A 65 -4.47 -15.80 -0.22
CA VAL A 65 -4.33 -14.35 -0.27
C VAL A 65 -5.64 -13.70 -0.74
N LEU A 66 -5.83 -12.43 -0.43
CA LEU A 66 -6.95 -11.64 -0.97
C LEU A 66 -6.83 -11.52 -2.50
N ARG A 67 -7.95 -11.34 -3.20
CA ARG A 67 -7.98 -11.27 -4.67
C ARG A 67 -7.05 -10.20 -5.22
N TYR A 68 -6.98 -9.04 -4.58
CA TYR A 68 -6.10 -7.95 -4.99
C TYR A 68 -4.61 -8.20 -4.72
N GLU A 69 -4.25 -9.15 -3.85
CA GLU A 69 -2.85 -9.44 -3.46
C GLU A 69 -2.11 -10.33 -4.46
N ARG A 70 -2.73 -10.69 -5.57
CA ARG A 70 -2.08 -11.45 -6.63
C ARG A 70 -1.19 -10.53 -7.46
N ASN A 71 0.00 -11.01 -7.86
CA ASN A 71 0.99 -10.31 -8.68
C ASN A 71 1.49 -8.97 -8.08
N ILE A 72 1.27 -8.71 -6.79
CA ILE A 72 1.63 -7.43 -6.18
C ILE A 72 3.15 -7.21 -6.10
N MET A 73 3.96 -8.27 -6.05
CA MET A 73 5.41 -8.13 -6.10
C MET A 73 5.89 -7.61 -7.46
N GLN A 74 5.34 -8.11 -8.56
CA GLN A 74 5.61 -7.58 -9.89
C GLN A 74 5.18 -6.11 -9.97
N ALA A 75 3.97 -5.81 -9.47
CA ALA A 75 3.47 -4.43 -9.43
C ALA A 75 4.42 -3.51 -8.66
N GLU A 76 4.89 -3.91 -7.47
CA GLU A 76 5.84 -3.12 -6.68
C GLU A 76 7.13 -2.82 -7.46
N VAL A 77 7.72 -3.84 -8.08
CA VAL A 77 8.95 -3.70 -8.88
C VAL A 77 8.76 -2.72 -10.04
N GLU A 78 7.66 -2.84 -10.78
CA GLU A 78 7.38 -1.98 -11.93
C GLU A 78 7.06 -0.55 -11.49
N VAL A 79 6.30 -0.37 -10.41
CA VAL A 79 5.96 0.95 -9.86
C VAL A 79 7.19 1.65 -9.30
N LEU A 80 8.07 0.96 -8.56
CA LEU A 80 9.33 1.54 -8.07
C LEU A 80 10.18 2.09 -9.24
N ARG A 81 10.29 1.34 -10.34
CA ARG A 81 10.99 1.79 -11.55
C ARG A 81 10.32 3.00 -12.19
N LEU A 82 9.00 2.99 -12.26
CA LEU A 82 8.20 4.08 -12.83
C LEU A 82 8.34 5.37 -12.02
N VAL A 83 8.19 5.28 -10.70
CA VAL A 83 8.30 6.41 -9.77
C VAL A 83 9.70 7.03 -9.82
N ARG A 84 10.75 6.19 -9.77
CA ARG A 84 12.15 6.64 -9.85
C ARG A 84 12.45 7.36 -11.16
N ALA A 85 11.80 6.98 -12.25
CA ALA A 85 12.02 7.58 -13.58
C ALA A 85 11.27 8.91 -13.76
N HIS A 86 10.16 9.15 -13.05
CA HIS A 86 9.24 10.25 -13.36
C HIS A 86 9.03 11.23 -12.21
N THR A 87 9.60 11.00 -11.03
CA THR A 87 9.41 11.86 -9.86
C THR A 87 10.73 12.12 -9.13
N GLU A 88 10.70 13.09 -8.22
CA GLU A 88 11.79 13.32 -7.26
C GLU A 88 11.56 12.58 -5.92
N MET A 89 10.46 11.80 -5.82
CA MET A 89 10.19 10.99 -4.64
C MET A 89 11.33 9.99 -4.45
N PRO A 90 12.02 10.00 -3.31
CA PRO A 90 13.07 9.02 -3.06
C PRO A 90 12.46 7.64 -2.87
N VAL A 91 12.84 6.70 -3.73
CA VAL A 91 12.43 5.30 -3.69
C VAL A 91 13.64 4.40 -3.90
N PRO A 92 13.68 3.19 -3.31
CA PRO A 92 14.78 2.25 -3.54
C PRO A 92 14.87 1.84 -5.00
N GLY A 93 16.11 1.73 -5.51
CA GLY A 93 16.35 1.12 -6.82
C GLY A 93 16.18 -0.39 -6.77
N VAL A 94 15.52 -0.95 -7.78
CA VAL A 94 15.41 -2.40 -7.96
C VAL A 94 16.66 -2.90 -8.66
N LEU A 95 17.43 -3.77 -8.00
CA LEU A 95 18.69 -4.32 -8.50
C LEU A 95 18.45 -5.57 -9.36
N CYS A 96 17.51 -6.43 -8.96
CA CYS A 96 17.04 -7.57 -9.76
C CYS A 96 15.60 -7.92 -9.39
N TYR A 97 14.90 -8.58 -10.30
CA TYR A 97 13.63 -9.25 -10.07
C TYR A 97 13.67 -10.61 -10.77
N ASP A 98 13.46 -11.69 -10.03
CA ASP A 98 13.58 -13.05 -10.53
C ASP A 98 12.28 -13.84 -10.30
N THR A 99 11.71 -14.30 -11.39
CA THR A 99 10.53 -15.16 -11.46
C THR A 99 10.85 -16.54 -12.03
N SER A 100 12.16 -16.83 -12.26
CA SER A 100 12.60 -18.10 -12.83
C SER A 100 12.40 -19.28 -11.93
N ARG A 101 12.33 -19.01 -10.60
CA ARG A 101 12.24 -20.04 -9.54
C ARG A 101 13.41 -21.04 -9.56
N ALA A 102 14.55 -20.66 -10.13
CA ALA A 102 15.71 -21.51 -10.27
C ALA A 102 16.48 -21.69 -8.95
N LEU A 103 16.53 -20.67 -8.11
CA LEU A 103 17.24 -20.69 -6.82
C LEU A 103 16.32 -20.99 -5.63
N ILE A 104 15.11 -20.44 -5.65
CA ILE A 104 14.04 -20.72 -4.68
C ILE A 104 12.71 -20.86 -5.40
N GLN A 105 11.70 -21.46 -4.76
CA GLN A 105 10.40 -21.74 -5.38
C GLN A 105 9.47 -20.52 -5.46
N ASN A 106 9.90 -19.36 -4.97
CA ASN A 106 9.12 -18.13 -4.90
C ASN A 106 9.74 -17.08 -5.81
N ASP A 107 8.93 -16.17 -6.30
CA ASP A 107 9.39 -14.94 -6.92
C ASP A 107 10.06 -14.07 -5.85
N TYR A 108 11.10 -13.35 -6.22
CA TYR A 108 11.83 -12.46 -5.31
C TYR A 108 12.48 -11.30 -6.07
N TYR A 109 12.78 -10.23 -5.33
CA TYR A 109 13.59 -9.16 -5.86
C TYR A 109 14.55 -8.59 -4.82
N ILE A 110 15.65 -7.99 -5.30
CA ILE A 110 16.62 -7.26 -4.47
C ILE A 110 16.48 -5.78 -4.79
N MET A 111 16.42 -4.97 -3.75
CA MET A 111 16.41 -3.50 -3.85
C MET A 111 17.49 -2.86 -2.99
N GLU A 112 17.80 -1.60 -3.28
CA GLU A 112 18.65 -0.76 -2.44
C GLU A 112 18.05 -0.67 -1.02
N PHE A 113 18.90 -0.65 -0.01
CA PHE A 113 18.49 -0.37 1.36
C PHE A 113 18.15 1.12 1.49
N VAL A 114 17.02 1.43 2.10
CA VAL A 114 16.62 2.80 2.42
C VAL A 114 17.15 3.16 3.81
N PRO A 115 18.09 4.13 3.93
CA PRO A 115 18.59 4.55 5.23
C PRO A 115 17.56 5.39 5.99
N GLY A 116 17.70 5.45 7.32
CA GLY A 116 16.82 6.24 8.19
C GLY A 116 15.94 5.41 9.10
N ILE A 117 14.96 6.06 9.69
CA ILE A 117 14.00 5.47 10.64
C ILE A 117 12.60 5.63 10.05
N ALA A 118 11.77 4.60 10.12
CA ALA A 118 10.38 4.69 9.71
C ALA A 118 9.67 5.82 10.49
N TYR A 119 8.97 6.69 9.79
CA TYR A 119 8.46 7.95 10.32
C TYR A 119 7.53 7.75 11.52
N HIS A 120 6.70 6.70 11.55
CA HIS A 120 5.85 6.40 12.69
C HIS A 120 6.65 6.19 14.01
N LYS A 121 7.89 5.68 13.92
CA LYS A 121 8.78 5.50 15.10
C LYS A 121 9.50 6.79 15.49
N LEU A 122 9.79 7.63 14.51
CA LEU A 122 10.48 8.89 14.72
C LEU A 122 9.53 10.01 15.16
N ARG A 123 8.30 10.03 14.62
CA ARG A 123 7.28 11.07 14.81
C ARG A 123 7.07 11.50 16.28
N PRO A 124 6.94 10.58 17.27
CA PRO A 124 6.77 10.97 18.67
C PRO A 124 7.96 11.75 19.29
N GLN A 125 9.12 11.72 18.64
CA GLN A 125 10.35 12.38 19.11
C GLN A 125 10.56 13.74 18.44
N LEU A 126 9.73 14.11 17.46
CA LEU A 126 9.85 15.31 16.68
C LEU A 126 8.96 16.43 17.22
N SER A 127 9.43 17.67 17.08
CA SER A 127 8.61 18.86 17.32
C SER A 127 7.46 18.95 16.29
N PRO A 128 6.35 19.65 16.60
CA PRO A 128 5.27 19.87 15.65
C PRO A 128 5.73 20.53 14.33
N ALA A 129 6.73 21.40 14.40
CA ALA A 129 7.28 22.06 13.20
C ALA A 129 8.03 21.07 12.29
N GLU A 130 8.83 20.16 12.88
CA GLU A 130 9.52 19.11 12.13
C GLU A 130 8.54 18.11 11.53
N GLN A 131 7.53 17.68 12.29
CA GLN A 131 6.44 16.82 11.77
C GLN A 131 5.75 17.50 10.59
N GLY A 132 5.34 18.76 10.74
CA GLY A 132 4.70 19.51 9.66
C GLY A 132 5.57 19.68 8.41
N ALA A 133 6.90 19.79 8.57
CA ALA A 133 7.80 19.85 7.42
C ALA A 133 7.87 18.51 6.65
N ILE A 134 7.92 17.38 7.36
CA ILE A 134 7.92 16.05 6.77
C ILE A 134 6.56 15.77 6.12
N ASP A 135 5.45 16.05 6.79
CA ASP A 135 4.10 15.86 6.27
C ASP A 135 3.89 16.69 4.99
N ARG A 136 4.38 17.94 4.98
CA ARG A 136 4.34 18.78 3.78
C ARG A 136 5.17 18.20 2.64
N GLN A 137 6.36 17.68 2.93
CA GLN A 137 7.21 17.04 1.92
C GLN A 137 6.53 15.77 1.35
N THR A 138 5.87 14.98 2.21
CA THR A 138 5.06 13.83 1.79
C THR A 138 3.97 14.26 0.80
N GLY A 139 3.26 15.36 1.10
CA GLY A 139 2.25 15.90 0.18
C GLY A 139 2.84 16.31 -1.19
N ILE A 140 4.02 16.95 -1.20
CA ILE A 140 4.71 17.32 -2.45
C ILE A 140 5.04 16.07 -3.28
N TYR A 141 5.59 15.04 -2.66
CA TYR A 141 5.94 13.79 -3.34
C TYR A 141 4.70 13.06 -3.86
N LEU A 142 3.64 13.00 -3.04
CA LEU A 142 2.41 12.32 -3.47
C LEU A 142 1.75 13.04 -4.65
N ARG A 143 1.81 14.37 -4.70
CA ARG A 143 1.35 15.12 -5.88
C ARG A 143 2.14 14.76 -7.15
N GLN A 144 3.45 14.57 -7.04
CA GLN A 144 4.28 14.13 -8.18
C GLN A 144 3.90 12.71 -8.62
N LEU A 145 3.67 11.79 -7.66
CA LEU A 145 3.20 10.44 -7.93
C LEU A 145 1.87 10.46 -8.69
N ASN A 146 0.89 11.20 -8.18
CA ASN A 146 -0.44 11.29 -8.78
C ASN A 146 -0.46 12.05 -10.12
N ALA A 147 0.61 12.73 -10.51
CA ALA A 147 0.78 13.32 -11.83
C ALA A 147 1.17 12.27 -12.91
N ILE A 148 1.49 11.04 -12.52
CA ILE A 148 1.68 9.93 -13.45
C ILE A 148 0.30 9.35 -13.79
N HIS A 149 -0.04 9.31 -15.08
CA HIS A 149 -1.37 8.90 -15.53
C HIS A 149 -1.32 7.54 -16.24
N GLY A 150 -2.34 6.72 -15.98
CA GLY A 150 -2.59 5.45 -16.64
C GLY A 150 -3.52 5.55 -17.85
N THR A 151 -3.64 4.46 -18.58
CA THR A 151 -4.55 4.36 -19.75
C THR A 151 -5.96 3.88 -19.39
N GLY A 152 -6.20 3.54 -18.13
CA GLY A 152 -7.47 3.06 -17.58
C GLY A 152 -7.35 2.89 -16.08
N PHE A 153 -8.44 2.53 -15.43
CA PHE A 153 -8.57 2.42 -13.98
C PHE A 153 -8.50 0.97 -13.50
N GLY A 154 -7.90 0.74 -12.34
CA GLY A 154 -7.83 -0.57 -11.68
C GLY A 154 -6.48 -0.84 -11.01
N PRO A 155 -6.29 -2.03 -10.39
CA PRO A 155 -5.03 -2.38 -9.76
C PRO A 155 -3.87 -2.42 -10.76
N PHE A 156 -2.72 -1.86 -10.39
CA PHE A 156 -1.51 -1.88 -11.21
C PHE A 156 -1.07 -3.32 -11.51
N ALA A 157 -1.30 -4.23 -10.57
CA ALA A 157 -0.98 -5.65 -10.68
C ALA A 157 -1.72 -6.40 -11.83
N PHE A 158 -2.75 -5.81 -12.41
CA PHE A 158 -3.59 -6.42 -13.45
C PHE A 158 -3.75 -5.52 -14.68
N PRO A 159 -2.67 -5.21 -15.43
CA PRO A 159 -2.72 -4.26 -16.54
C PRO A 159 -3.68 -4.67 -17.66
N GLY A 160 -3.93 -5.97 -17.84
CA GLY A 160 -4.91 -6.50 -18.80
C GLY A 160 -6.37 -6.40 -18.36
N GLN A 161 -6.65 -5.92 -17.14
CA GLN A 161 -8.00 -5.83 -16.56
C GLN A 161 -8.43 -4.38 -16.28
N LEU A 162 -7.66 -3.39 -16.74
CA LEU A 162 -8.02 -1.99 -16.60
C LEU A 162 -9.33 -1.69 -17.33
N VAL A 163 -10.12 -0.78 -16.76
CA VAL A 163 -11.42 -0.38 -17.28
C VAL A 163 -11.48 1.12 -17.55
N PRO A 164 -12.41 1.58 -18.40
CA PRO A 164 -12.43 2.97 -18.85
C PRO A 164 -12.91 3.97 -17.79
N THR A 165 -13.64 3.55 -16.76
CA THR A 165 -14.21 4.45 -15.75
C THR A 165 -13.81 4.05 -14.34
N TRP A 166 -13.65 5.05 -13.47
CA TRP A 166 -13.36 4.79 -12.07
C TRP A 166 -14.53 4.11 -11.35
N ARG A 167 -15.77 4.44 -11.70
CA ARG A 167 -16.96 3.76 -11.18
C ARG A 167 -16.88 2.24 -11.39
N GLU A 168 -16.56 1.81 -12.61
CA GLU A 168 -16.45 0.38 -12.92
C GLU A 168 -15.29 -0.28 -12.17
N ALA A 169 -14.14 0.38 -12.08
CA ALA A 169 -12.99 -0.13 -11.33
C ALA A 169 -13.31 -0.27 -9.84
N PHE A 170 -13.88 0.75 -9.23
CA PHE A 170 -14.24 0.72 -7.82
C PHE A 170 -15.32 -0.33 -7.51
N ASP A 171 -16.30 -0.50 -8.39
CA ASP A 171 -17.31 -1.55 -8.26
C ASP A 171 -16.69 -2.95 -8.25
N ARG A 172 -15.70 -3.21 -9.11
CA ARG A 172 -14.94 -4.47 -9.12
C ARG A 172 -14.17 -4.66 -7.82
N LEU A 173 -13.44 -3.64 -7.39
CA LEU A 173 -12.69 -3.68 -6.13
C LEU A 173 -13.59 -3.99 -4.93
N LEU A 174 -14.76 -3.35 -4.85
CA LEU A 174 -15.72 -3.59 -3.78
C LEU A 174 -16.28 -5.02 -3.82
N LYS A 175 -16.65 -5.51 -5.00
CA LYS A 175 -17.16 -6.90 -5.18
C LYS A 175 -16.11 -7.93 -4.78
N ASP A 176 -14.84 -7.70 -5.14
CA ASP A 176 -13.74 -8.60 -4.82
C ASP A 176 -13.52 -8.71 -3.31
N ILE A 177 -13.48 -7.60 -2.58
CA ILE A 177 -13.27 -7.65 -1.12
C ILE A 177 -14.49 -8.23 -0.38
N LEU A 178 -15.72 -7.96 -0.85
CA LEU A 178 -16.91 -8.57 -0.27
C LEU A 178 -16.93 -10.09 -0.51
N ALA A 179 -16.52 -10.55 -1.70
CA ALA A 179 -16.38 -11.97 -1.99
C ALA A 179 -15.27 -12.61 -1.15
N ASP A 180 -14.14 -11.93 -0.92
CA ASP A 180 -13.08 -12.41 0.00
C ASP A 180 -13.62 -12.61 1.41
N GLY A 181 -14.43 -11.67 1.91
CA GLY A 181 -15.08 -11.80 3.23
C GLY A 181 -16.08 -12.95 3.31
N GLN A 182 -16.80 -13.25 2.23
CA GLN A 182 -17.72 -14.40 2.14
C GLN A 182 -16.95 -15.72 2.07
N ASP A 183 -15.81 -15.77 1.40
CA ASP A 183 -14.96 -16.95 1.32
C ASP A 183 -14.38 -17.39 2.69
N PHE A 184 -14.33 -16.49 3.65
CA PHE A 184 -13.89 -16.73 5.03
C PHE A 184 -14.96 -16.35 6.04
N PRO A 185 -16.20 -16.66 5.90
CA PRO A 185 -17.44 -16.18 6.52
C PRO A 185 -17.21 -15.12 7.62
N VAL A 186 -16.64 -13.97 7.21
CA VAL A 186 -16.35 -12.85 8.11
C VAL A 186 -17.66 -12.16 8.44
N GLU A 187 -18.00 -12.05 9.72
CA GLU A 187 -19.16 -11.25 10.13
C GLU A 187 -18.86 -9.76 9.94
N LEU A 188 -19.75 -9.03 9.28
CA LEU A 188 -19.69 -7.58 9.10
C LEU A 188 -20.83 -6.90 9.86
N PRO A 189 -20.75 -5.57 10.10
CA PRO A 189 -21.81 -4.84 10.84
C PRO A 189 -23.19 -4.89 10.15
N LEU A 190 -23.21 -5.07 8.84
CA LEU A 190 -24.40 -5.20 8.00
C LEU A 190 -24.24 -6.39 7.05
N PRO A 191 -25.35 -6.93 6.52
CA PRO A 191 -25.31 -7.93 5.44
C PRO A 191 -24.49 -7.44 4.24
N TYR A 192 -23.78 -8.34 3.57
CA TYR A 192 -22.89 -8.02 2.44
C TYR A 192 -23.61 -7.32 1.29
N ASP A 193 -24.80 -7.78 0.96
CA ASP A 193 -25.68 -7.19 -0.06
C ASP A 193 -26.17 -5.79 0.33
N GLU A 194 -26.42 -5.55 1.60
CA GLU A 194 -26.80 -4.24 2.12
C GLU A 194 -25.62 -3.26 2.06
N ILE A 195 -24.41 -3.67 2.46
CA ILE A 195 -23.20 -2.85 2.31
C ILE A 195 -23.00 -2.48 0.86
N TYR A 196 -23.04 -3.46 -0.05
CA TYR A 196 -22.92 -3.22 -1.49
C TYR A 196 -23.97 -2.20 -1.99
N ALA A 197 -25.24 -2.43 -1.67
CA ALA A 197 -26.33 -1.57 -2.13
C ALA A 197 -26.19 -0.13 -1.63
N ARG A 198 -25.79 0.08 -0.36
CA ARG A 198 -25.55 1.42 0.22
C ARG A 198 -24.42 2.17 -0.50
N LEU A 199 -23.30 1.51 -0.80
CA LEU A 199 -22.20 2.12 -1.53
C LEU A 199 -22.58 2.39 -2.98
N ALA A 200 -23.18 1.42 -3.66
CA ALA A 200 -23.58 1.54 -5.07
C ALA A 200 -24.55 2.70 -5.31
N ALA A 201 -25.45 2.99 -4.37
CA ALA A 201 -26.36 4.14 -4.43
C ALA A 201 -25.65 5.52 -4.43
N ARG A 202 -24.33 5.59 -4.17
CA ARG A 202 -23.52 6.83 -4.13
C ARG A 202 -22.48 6.88 -5.26
N TYR A 203 -22.52 5.97 -6.20
CA TYR A 203 -21.53 5.85 -7.28
C TYR A 203 -21.55 7.01 -8.27
N SER A 204 -22.61 7.82 -8.33
CA SER A 204 -22.62 9.06 -9.14
C SER A 204 -21.46 10.00 -8.80
N SER A 205 -21.03 10.02 -7.53
CA SER A 205 -19.86 10.79 -7.12
C SER A 205 -18.56 10.34 -7.77
N LEU A 206 -18.45 9.06 -8.16
CA LEU A 206 -17.26 8.49 -8.81
C LEU A 206 -17.13 8.93 -10.27
N ASP A 207 -18.21 9.36 -10.91
CA ASP A 207 -18.22 9.80 -12.32
C ASP A 207 -17.46 11.11 -12.56
N GLU A 208 -17.18 11.87 -11.47
CA GLU A 208 -16.33 13.06 -11.57
C GLU A 208 -14.85 12.72 -11.84
N VAL A 209 -14.45 11.47 -11.62
CA VAL A 209 -13.05 11.03 -11.77
C VAL A 209 -12.80 10.67 -13.23
N GLN A 210 -12.08 11.54 -13.95
CA GLN A 210 -11.84 11.40 -15.37
C GLN A 210 -10.42 10.94 -15.71
N ILE A 211 -9.48 11.04 -14.77
CA ILE A 211 -8.07 10.75 -14.99
C ILE A 211 -7.63 9.64 -14.04
N ALA A 212 -7.09 8.57 -14.58
CA ALA A 212 -6.49 7.48 -13.83
C ALA A 212 -5.09 7.89 -13.38
N CYS A 213 -4.95 8.29 -12.13
CA CYS A 213 -3.68 8.68 -11.54
C CYS A 213 -3.02 7.47 -10.85
N LEU A 214 -1.68 7.45 -10.82
CA LEU A 214 -0.97 6.47 -10.00
C LEU A 214 -1.16 6.79 -8.53
N VAL A 215 -1.70 5.84 -7.77
CA VAL A 215 -1.99 5.93 -6.34
C VAL A 215 -1.19 4.87 -5.60
N HIS A 216 -0.51 5.26 -4.52
CA HIS A 216 0.24 4.31 -3.67
C HIS A 216 -0.70 3.44 -2.83
N TRP A 217 -1.71 4.08 -2.28
CA TRP A 217 -2.80 3.56 -1.47
C TRP A 217 -2.41 2.99 -0.10
N ASP A 218 -1.14 2.75 0.17
CA ASP A 218 -0.62 2.33 1.48
C ASP A 218 0.47 3.29 2.02
N LEU A 219 0.38 4.58 1.69
CA LEU A 219 1.36 5.59 2.11
C LEU A 219 1.06 6.10 3.53
N TRP A 220 1.26 5.27 4.52
CA TRP A 220 1.22 5.66 5.93
C TRP A 220 2.64 5.90 6.49
N ASP A 221 2.75 6.47 7.68
CA ASP A 221 4.04 6.85 8.30
C ASP A 221 5.04 5.68 8.43
N GLY A 222 4.58 4.44 8.36
CA GLY A 222 5.45 3.25 8.41
C GLY A 222 6.23 2.99 7.12
N ASN A 223 5.70 3.44 5.99
CA ASN A 223 6.28 3.28 4.67
C ASN A 223 7.12 4.48 4.21
N ILE A 224 7.30 5.48 5.09
CA ILE A 224 8.13 6.66 4.88
C ILE A 224 9.34 6.57 5.80
N PHE A 225 10.55 6.64 5.24
CA PHE A 225 11.80 6.65 6.00
C PHE A 225 12.35 8.07 6.06
N VAL A 226 12.87 8.44 7.24
CA VAL A 226 13.36 9.78 7.53
C VAL A 226 14.73 9.69 8.18
N ASP A 227 15.65 10.51 7.73
CA ASP A 227 16.94 10.69 8.37
C ASP A 227 16.74 11.41 9.72
N PRO A 228 17.18 10.81 10.84
CA PRO A 228 16.93 11.37 12.18
C PRO A 228 17.70 12.66 12.46
N GLU A 229 18.77 12.98 11.70
CA GLU A 229 19.56 14.20 11.88
C GLU A 229 19.02 15.34 11.03
N THR A 230 18.86 15.10 9.72
CA THR A 230 18.45 16.14 8.76
C THR A 230 16.93 16.33 8.68
N LYS A 231 16.14 15.40 9.21
CA LYS A 231 14.66 15.36 9.15
C LYS A 231 14.12 15.33 7.71
N ARG A 232 14.92 14.82 6.77
CA ARG A 232 14.51 14.65 5.36
C ARG A 232 14.02 13.24 5.11
N ILE A 233 13.04 13.13 4.23
CA ILE A 233 12.59 11.83 3.73
C ILE A 233 13.71 11.22 2.88
N THR A 234 14.14 10.04 3.25
CA THR A 234 15.22 9.27 2.59
C THR A 234 14.65 8.18 1.68
N GLY A 235 13.41 7.77 1.88
CA GLY A 235 12.74 6.82 1.00
C GLY A 235 11.29 6.57 1.34
N VAL A 236 10.55 6.21 0.30
CA VAL A 236 9.19 5.68 0.36
C VAL A 236 9.22 4.28 -0.21
N ILE A 237 8.58 3.33 0.46
CA ILE A 237 8.59 1.92 0.13
C ILE A 237 7.16 1.36 0.07
N ASP A 238 7.04 0.11 -0.37
CA ASP A 238 5.83 -0.72 -0.27
C ASP A 238 4.72 -0.31 -1.25
N PHE A 239 5.09 -0.18 -2.53
CA PHE A 239 4.17 0.17 -3.63
C PHE A 239 3.34 -1.03 -4.14
N GLU A 240 3.31 -2.13 -3.42
CA GLU A 240 2.65 -3.37 -3.87
C GLU A 240 1.14 -3.22 -4.10
N ARG A 241 0.49 -2.28 -3.40
CA ARG A 241 -0.95 -1.99 -3.51
C ARG A 241 -1.28 -0.89 -4.52
N ALA A 242 -0.34 -0.48 -5.36
CA ALA A 242 -0.54 0.62 -6.29
C ALA A 242 -1.71 0.42 -7.25
N LEU A 243 -2.41 1.51 -7.54
CA LEU A 243 -3.62 1.57 -8.36
C LEU A 243 -3.53 2.69 -9.39
N TRP A 244 -4.21 2.50 -10.51
CA TRP A 244 -4.64 3.58 -11.39
C TRP A 244 -6.04 4.04 -10.94
N ALA A 245 -6.14 5.15 -10.20
CA ALA A 245 -7.32 5.49 -9.43
C ALA A 245 -7.54 7.00 -9.28
N ASP A 246 -8.58 7.36 -8.50
CA ASP A 246 -8.77 8.72 -7.95
C ASP A 246 -7.67 8.99 -6.91
N PRO A 247 -6.89 10.09 -7.00
CA PRO A 247 -5.95 10.50 -5.96
C PRO A 247 -6.53 10.53 -4.54
N LEU A 248 -7.81 10.87 -4.40
CA LEU A 248 -8.48 10.87 -3.10
C LEU A 248 -8.56 9.49 -2.44
N MET A 249 -8.19 8.42 -3.14
CA MET A 249 -8.11 7.08 -2.54
C MET A 249 -6.91 6.94 -1.59
N GLU A 250 -5.90 7.80 -1.68
CA GLU A 250 -4.77 7.80 -0.75
C GLU A 250 -5.21 7.96 0.70
N VAL A 251 -4.65 7.17 1.58
CA VAL A 251 -4.99 7.16 3.02
C VAL A 251 -4.75 8.50 3.71
N ASN A 252 -3.81 9.29 3.19
CA ASN A 252 -3.44 10.61 3.70
C ASN A 252 -4.55 11.67 3.54
N PHE A 253 -5.58 11.42 2.71
CA PHE A 253 -6.73 12.30 2.60
C PHE A 253 -7.83 12.04 3.65
N GLY A 254 -7.43 11.70 4.87
CA GLY A 254 -8.31 11.67 6.03
C GLY A 254 -8.80 10.28 6.44
N ALA A 255 -8.18 9.18 6.00
CA ALA A 255 -8.50 7.85 6.54
C ALA A 255 -8.17 7.74 8.02
N PHE A 256 -7.08 8.38 8.45
CA PHE A 256 -6.55 8.36 9.81
C PHE A 256 -6.55 9.76 10.48
N GLY A 257 -7.39 10.66 9.99
CA GLY A 257 -7.49 12.03 10.47
C GLY A 257 -7.00 13.08 9.46
N GLU A 258 -7.23 14.35 9.78
CA GLU A 258 -6.81 15.46 8.93
C GLU A 258 -5.33 15.80 9.14
N ASN A 259 -4.63 16.09 8.05
CA ASN A 259 -3.24 16.55 8.05
C ASN A 259 -3.09 17.83 7.20
N PRO A 260 -3.28 19.02 7.79
CA PRO A 260 -3.21 20.29 7.06
C PRO A 260 -1.84 20.54 6.40
N ALA A 261 -0.76 20.10 7.03
CA ALA A 261 0.59 20.27 6.48
C ALA A 261 0.78 19.43 5.21
N PHE A 262 0.29 18.18 5.22
CA PHE A 262 0.25 17.34 4.03
C PHE A 262 -0.59 17.97 2.92
N LEU A 263 -1.81 18.43 3.22
CA LEU A 263 -2.70 19.06 2.24
C LEU A 263 -2.06 20.29 1.60
N ALA A 264 -1.38 21.13 2.41
CA ALA A 264 -0.65 22.29 1.92
C ALA A 264 0.51 21.91 0.99
N GLY A 265 1.21 20.79 1.27
CA GLY A 265 2.25 20.24 0.41
C GLY A 265 1.70 19.68 -0.90
N TYR A 266 0.61 18.97 -0.81
CA TYR A 266 -0.09 18.42 -1.98
C TYR A 266 -0.69 19.53 -2.89
N GLY A 267 -1.04 20.68 -2.32
CA GLY A 267 -1.65 21.79 -3.06
C GLY A 267 -3.17 21.68 -3.20
N LEU A 268 -3.82 20.93 -2.32
CA LEU A 268 -5.28 20.93 -2.16
C LEU A 268 -5.66 21.77 -0.93
N GLU A 269 -6.58 22.69 -1.14
CA GLU A 269 -7.03 23.59 -0.06
C GLU A 269 -8.09 22.95 0.83
N MET A 270 -8.81 21.95 0.46
CA MET A 270 -9.73 21.15 1.31
C MET A 270 -10.59 20.19 0.46
N LEU A 271 -11.10 19.12 1.09
CA LEU A 271 -12.12 18.23 0.52
C LEU A 271 -13.51 18.87 0.70
N ASP A 272 -13.76 20.00 0.09
CA ASP A 272 -14.86 20.91 0.40
C ASP A 272 -16.17 20.61 -0.35
N THR A 273 -16.13 19.80 -1.42
CA THR A 273 -17.35 19.46 -2.15
C THR A 273 -18.03 18.20 -1.60
N PRO A 274 -19.39 18.18 -1.57
CA PRO A 274 -20.12 16.98 -1.13
C PRO A 274 -19.73 15.71 -1.90
N ALA A 275 -19.47 15.82 -3.20
CA ALA A 275 -19.05 14.67 -4.01
C ALA A 275 -17.66 14.14 -3.60
N ARG A 276 -16.70 15.02 -3.32
CA ARG A 276 -15.36 14.61 -2.82
C ARG A 276 -15.46 13.96 -1.45
N GLN A 277 -16.26 14.53 -0.54
CA GLN A 277 -16.49 13.95 0.78
C GLN A 277 -17.17 12.57 0.69
N CYS A 278 -18.13 12.42 -0.22
CA CYS A 278 -18.78 11.14 -0.51
C CYS A 278 -17.76 10.12 -1.00
N ARG A 279 -16.95 10.45 -2.03
CA ARG A 279 -15.90 9.56 -2.53
C ARG A 279 -14.93 9.15 -1.42
N ARG A 280 -14.47 10.10 -0.61
CA ARG A 280 -13.58 9.79 0.50
C ARG A 280 -14.21 8.82 1.50
N THR A 281 -15.51 8.96 1.78
CA THR A 281 -16.24 8.02 2.64
C THR A 281 -16.32 6.63 2.02
N LEU A 282 -16.61 6.52 0.70
CA LEU A 282 -16.59 5.24 -0.02
C LEU A 282 -15.21 4.55 0.08
N TYR A 283 -14.13 5.31 -0.10
CA TYR A 283 -12.76 4.76 -0.04
C TYR A 283 -12.37 4.35 1.37
N ASN A 284 -12.78 5.08 2.40
CA ASN A 284 -12.57 4.69 3.78
C ASN A 284 -13.33 3.40 4.13
N ILE A 285 -14.58 3.24 3.69
CA ILE A 285 -15.33 1.99 3.89
C ILE A 285 -14.59 0.83 3.23
N TYR A 286 -14.12 1.00 1.99
CA TYR A 286 -13.36 -0.02 1.29
C TYR A 286 -12.06 -0.38 2.02
N LEU A 287 -11.31 0.60 2.52
CA LEU A 287 -10.10 0.39 3.32
C LEU A 287 -10.41 -0.42 4.59
N PHE A 288 -11.45 -0.02 5.34
CA PHE A 288 -11.78 -0.70 6.60
C PHE A 288 -12.38 -2.09 6.38
N LEU A 289 -13.08 -2.33 5.27
CA LEU A 289 -13.47 -3.69 4.86
C LEU A 289 -12.23 -4.58 4.67
N ILE A 290 -11.20 -4.09 3.97
CA ILE A 290 -9.95 -4.83 3.81
C ILE A 290 -9.30 -5.09 5.18
N MET A 291 -9.16 -4.07 6.02
CA MET A 291 -8.50 -4.20 7.33
C MET A 291 -9.21 -5.19 8.27
N VAL A 292 -10.54 -5.34 8.14
CA VAL A 292 -11.29 -6.37 8.87
C VAL A 292 -11.06 -7.75 8.25
N ILE A 293 -11.21 -7.87 6.93
CA ILE A 293 -11.20 -9.17 6.24
C ILE A 293 -9.78 -9.76 6.20
N GLU A 294 -8.75 -8.95 6.01
CA GLU A 294 -7.36 -9.42 5.98
C GLU A 294 -6.92 -10.10 7.29
N CYS A 295 -7.50 -9.73 8.44
CA CYS A 295 -7.19 -10.35 9.72
C CYS A 295 -7.46 -11.86 9.70
N TYR A 296 -8.49 -12.30 8.98
CA TYR A 296 -8.87 -13.71 8.82
C TYR A 296 -7.91 -14.45 7.87
N TYR A 297 -7.45 -13.80 6.82
CA TYR A 297 -6.47 -14.35 5.88
C TYR A 297 -5.08 -14.46 6.50
N ARG A 298 -4.72 -13.50 7.38
CA ARG A 298 -3.40 -13.41 8.02
C ARG A 298 -3.32 -14.20 9.31
N HIS A 299 -4.45 -14.65 9.86
CA HIS A 299 -4.54 -15.34 11.17
C HIS A 299 -3.83 -14.55 12.29
N TYR A 300 -4.15 -13.25 12.40
CA TYR A 300 -3.56 -12.44 13.46
C TYR A 300 -3.97 -12.97 14.85
N GLU A 301 -2.98 -13.11 15.75
CA GLU A 301 -3.20 -13.56 17.12
C GLU A 301 -3.87 -12.47 17.98
N ASP A 302 -3.61 -11.19 17.64
CA ASP A 302 -4.16 -10.01 18.29
C ASP A 302 -5.32 -9.45 17.44
N ASN A 303 -6.46 -9.24 18.06
CA ASN A 303 -7.65 -8.70 17.41
C ASN A 303 -7.76 -7.16 17.48
N GLY A 304 -6.76 -6.46 18.01
CA GLY A 304 -6.80 -5.00 18.19
C GLY A 304 -7.02 -4.25 16.88
N GLN A 305 -6.34 -4.66 15.80
CA GLN A 305 -6.55 -4.08 14.49
C GLN A 305 -7.98 -4.33 13.96
N GLU A 306 -8.48 -5.55 14.11
CA GLU A 306 -9.81 -5.91 13.66
C GLU A 306 -10.90 -5.11 14.41
N MET A 307 -10.82 -5.04 15.73
CA MET A 307 -11.79 -4.30 16.56
C MET A 307 -11.81 -2.82 16.18
N TRP A 308 -10.64 -2.22 16.05
CA TRP A 308 -10.52 -0.81 15.63
C TRP A 308 -11.08 -0.58 14.22
N ALA A 309 -10.73 -1.44 13.26
CA ALA A 309 -11.23 -1.32 11.89
C ALA A 309 -12.74 -1.49 11.79
N ARG A 310 -13.34 -2.38 12.60
CA ARG A 310 -14.79 -2.55 12.69
C ARG A 310 -15.49 -1.29 13.22
N GLU A 311 -14.92 -0.65 14.23
CA GLU A 311 -15.44 0.62 14.77
C GLU A 311 -15.40 1.71 13.69
N GLN A 312 -14.26 1.84 12.98
CA GLN A 312 -14.13 2.80 11.89
C GLN A 312 -15.10 2.50 10.74
N LEU A 313 -15.29 1.22 10.40
CA LEU A 313 -16.24 0.81 9.36
C LEU A 313 -17.66 1.24 9.72
N CYS A 314 -18.10 1.02 10.96
CA CYS A 314 -19.42 1.47 11.43
C CYS A 314 -19.58 2.98 11.30
N GLN A 315 -18.60 3.76 11.78
CA GLN A 315 -18.62 5.23 11.68
C GLN A 315 -18.69 5.72 10.22
N GLN A 316 -17.97 5.09 9.31
CA GLN A 316 -18.02 5.49 7.90
C GLN A 316 -19.33 5.07 7.22
N LEU A 317 -19.94 3.95 7.58
CA LEU A 317 -21.26 3.54 7.10
C LEU A 317 -22.35 4.52 7.56
N GLU A 318 -22.29 4.99 8.82
CA GLU A 318 -23.18 6.05 9.33
C GLU A 318 -22.96 7.39 8.59
N ARG A 319 -21.70 7.77 8.36
CA ARG A 319 -21.37 8.98 7.61
C ARG A 319 -21.88 8.93 6.18
N LEU A 320 -21.87 7.76 5.55
CA LEU A 320 -22.35 7.59 4.17
C LEU A 320 -23.83 7.98 4.01
N GLU A 321 -24.64 7.82 5.05
CA GLU A 321 -26.08 8.19 5.00
C GLU A 321 -26.31 9.70 4.90
N GLN A 322 -25.31 10.52 5.22
CA GLN A 322 -25.39 11.98 5.07
C GLN A 322 -25.35 12.41 3.59
N PHE A 323 -24.85 11.55 2.71
CA PHE A 323 -24.85 11.79 1.27
C PHE A 323 -26.09 11.11 0.68
N GLY A 324 -27.08 11.91 0.22
CA GLY A 324 -28.31 11.38 -0.39
C GLY A 324 -27.99 10.37 -1.49
N GLY A 325 -28.60 9.19 -1.43
CA GLY A 325 -28.59 8.25 -2.54
C GLY A 325 -29.34 8.85 -3.73
N GLU A 326 -29.00 8.45 -4.96
CA GLU A 326 -29.81 8.78 -6.12
C GLU A 326 -31.24 8.34 -5.83
N ALA A 327 -32.19 9.30 -5.84
CA ALA A 327 -33.59 8.95 -5.83
C ALA A 327 -33.85 8.10 -7.08
N LYS A 328 -34.35 6.88 -6.87
CA LYS A 328 -34.76 5.97 -7.95
C LYS A 328 -35.89 6.57 -8.75
#